data_64ff537d2c74727297d47ac12938cc40
#
_entry.id   64ff537d2c74727297d47ac12938cc40
#
_cell.length_a   1.000
_cell.length_b   1.000
_cell.length_c   1.000
_cell.angle_alpha   90.00
_cell.angle_beta   90.00
_cell.angle_gamma   90.00
#
_symmetry.space_group_name_H-M   'P 1'
#
loop_
_entity.id
_entity.type
_entity.pdbx_description
1 polymer ?
#
loop_
_entity_poly.entity_id
_entity_poly.type
_entity_poly.pdbx_seq_one_letter_code
_entity_poly.pdbx_strand_id
1 'polypeptide(L)'
;MDDKITIDRIKEAHPRLRDKMLQDYRGANSRLGNGVRLRFAYVFRSNSLQDKLYNQKPKVTNAKGGQSIHNYGLAFDIVLLYDNDNNGTFEEASYSQIKDFDKDTIADWKEVTDYFKSQGWECGADWKKFIDPPHFQYDYGFDWKTLKARVDKGIIITENGITYPKI
;
A
#
# COMPACT_ATOMS: atom_id res chain seq x y z
N MET A 1 1.87 -18.20 3.46
CA MET A 1 3.02 -18.07 2.51
C MET A 1 3.07 -16.65 2.01
N ASP A 2 4.26 -16.01 1.98
CA ASP A 2 4.40 -14.62 1.51
C ASP A 2 4.09 -14.50 0.01
N ASP A 3 3.39 -13.44 -0.39
CA ASP A 3 3.20 -13.10 -1.80
C ASP A 3 4.49 -12.49 -2.37
N LYS A 4 5.11 -13.18 -3.33
CA LYS A 4 6.41 -12.76 -3.91
C LYS A 4 6.38 -11.34 -4.46
N ILE A 5 5.27 -10.95 -5.11
CA ILE A 5 5.12 -9.60 -5.68
C ILE A 5 5.13 -8.54 -4.56
N THR A 6 4.44 -8.82 -3.46
CA THR A 6 4.43 -7.93 -2.29
C THR A 6 5.82 -7.79 -1.67
N ILE A 7 6.54 -8.91 -1.51
CA ILE A 7 7.90 -8.88 -0.97
C ILE A 7 8.84 -8.05 -1.85
N ASP A 8 8.74 -8.18 -3.18
CA ASP A 8 9.56 -7.39 -4.09
C ASP A 8 9.19 -5.89 -4.04
N ARG A 9 7.91 -5.56 -3.92
CA ARG A 9 7.45 -4.16 -3.75
C ARG A 9 7.87 -3.54 -2.43
N ILE A 10 7.89 -4.30 -1.33
CA ILE A 10 8.36 -3.80 -0.02
C ILE A 10 9.84 -3.38 -0.08
N LYS A 11 10.68 -4.01 -0.92
CA LYS A 11 12.07 -3.59 -1.13
C LYS A 11 12.19 -2.17 -1.70
N GLU A 12 11.14 -1.68 -2.38
CA GLU A 12 11.06 -0.33 -2.93
C GLU A 12 10.51 0.69 -1.93
N ALA A 13 10.09 0.27 -0.74
CA ALA A 13 9.69 1.18 0.32
C ALA A 13 10.87 1.99 0.86
N HIS A 14 10.55 3.10 1.53
CA HIS A 14 11.54 3.90 2.26
C HIS A 14 12.35 3.00 3.22
N PRO A 15 13.69 3.04 3.22
CA PRO A 15 14.53 2.14 4.02
C PRO A 15 14.12 2.05 5.50
N ARG A 16 13.77 3.19 6.10
CA ARG A 16 13.31 3.26 7.51
C ARG A 16 11.99 2.50 7.77
N LEU A 17 11.19 2.26 6.73
CA LEU A 17 9.84 1.68 6.86
C LEU A 17 9.76 0.21 6.46
N ARG A 18 10.76 -0.34 5.75
CA ARG A 18 10.71 -1.68 5.16
C ARG A 18 10.42 -2.78 6.15
N ASP A 19 11.14 -2.80 7.27
CA ASP A 19 11.00 -3.86 8.27
C ASP A 19 9.61 -3.83 8.91
N LYS A 20 9.12 -2.63 9.28
CA LYS A 20 7.76 -2.47 9.77
C LYS A 20 6.74 -2.90 8.72
N MET A 21 6.89 -2.47 7.46
CA MET A 21 5.98 -2.81 6.37
C MET A 21 5.93 -4.32 6.12
N LEU A 22 7.07 -5.01 6.17
CA LEU A 22 7.15 -6.46 6.02
C LEU A 22 6.49 -7.20 7.21
N GLN A 23 6.78 -6.76 8.43
CA GLN A 23 6.20 -7.34 9.64
C GLN A 23 4.67 -7.18 9.62
N ASP A 24 4.19 -5.98 9.32
CA ASP A 24 2.76 -5.68 9.33
C ASP A 24 2.02 -6.34 8.15
N TYR A 25 2.66 -6.46 6.98
CA TYR A 25 2.14 -7.28 5.88
C TYR A 25 1.87 -8.73 6.32
N ARG A 26 2.87 -9.36 6.96
CA ARG A 26 2.74 -10.74 7.43
C ARG A 26 1.67 -10.89 8.50
N GLY A 27 1.61 -9.92 9.42
CA GLY A 27 0.59 -9.89 10.46
C GLY A 27 -0.82 -9.73 9.91
N ALA A 28 -1.03 -8.83 8.92
CA ALA A 28 -2.30 -8.66 8.24
C ALA A 28 -2.69 -9.91 7.43
N ASN A 29 -1.73 -10.46 6.64
CA ASN A 29 -1.99 -11.65 5.83
C ASN A 29 -2.29 -12.90 6.67
N SER A 30 -1.83 -12.97 7.92
CA SER A 30 -2.13 -14.08 8.85
C SER A 30 -3.54 -14.00 9.47
N ARG A 31 -4.27 -12.91 9.24
CA ARG A 31 -5.68 -12.78 9.67
C ARG A 31 -6.63 -13.42 8.68
N LEU A 32 -6.21 -13.51 7.42
CA LEU A 32 -7.00 -14.07 6.34
C LEU A 32 -7.03 -15.59 6.42
N GLY A 33 -8.18 -16.18 6.16
CA GLY A 33 -8.39 -17.62 6.11
C GLY A 33 -7.81 -18.29 4.86
N ASN A 34 -8.07 -19.58 4.74
CA ASN A 34 -7.61 -20.37 3.61
C ASN A 34 -8.25 -19.86 2.30
N GLY A 35 -7.45 -19.81 1.24
CA GLY A 35 -7.91 -19.35 -0.08
C GLY A 35 -7.96 -17.84 -0.23
N VAL A 36 -7.55 -17.07 0.78
CA VAL A 36 -7.42 -15.61 0.69
C VAL A 36 -5.96 -15.20 0.92
N ARG A 37 -5.50 -14.22 0.15
CA ARG A 37 -4.14 -13.69 0.26
C ARG A 37 -4.12 -12.17 0.06
N LEU A 38 -3.39 -11.50 0.94
CA LEU A 38 -3.10 -10.08 0.80
C LEU A 38 -2.01 -9.85 -0.23
N ARG A 39 -2.20 -8.87 -1.12
CA ARG A 39 -1.17 -8.33 -2.01
C ARG A 39 -1.08 -6.82 -1.89
N PHE A 40 0.14 -6.29 -1.84
CA PHE A 40 0.37 -4.87 -2.06
C PHE A 40 0.33 -4.58 -3.57
N ALA A 41 -0.68 -3.84 -4.00
CA ALA A 41 -0.86 -3.48 -5.41
C ALA A 41 0.17 -2.42 -5.86
N TYR A 42 0.55 -1.52 -4.96
CA TYR A 42 1.61 -0.52 -5.14
C TYR A 42 2.31 -0.25 -3.81
N VAL A 43 3.59 0.12 -3.85
CA VAL A 43 4.36 0.68 -2.73
C VAL A 43 5.01 1.97 -3.18
N PHE A 44 6.17 1.92 -3.84
CA PHE A 44 6.79 3.08 -4.45
C PHE A 44 6.15 3.40 -5.81
N ARG A 45 5.95 4.70 -6.08
CA ARG A 45 5.58 5.20 -7.40
C ARG A 45 6.56 6.28 -7.84
N SER A 46 7.16 6.13 -9.01
CA SER A 46 7.93 7.22 -9.61
C SER A 46 7.03 8.42 -9.92
N ASN A 47 7.62 9.61 -9.98
CA ASN A 47 6.87 10.81 -10.36
C ASN A 47 6.22 10.67 -11.74
N SER A 48 6.92 10.03 -12.70
CA SER A 48 6.39 9.80 -14.05
C SER A 48 5.18 8.85 -14.05
N LEU A 49 5.19 7.79 -13.21
CA LEU A 49 4.02 6.90 -13.06
C LEU A 49 2.87 7.65 -12.40
N GLN A 50 3.14 8.45 -11.37
CA GLN A 50 2.12 9.26 -10.70
C GLN A 50 1.46 10.26 -11.66
N ASP A 51 2.25 10.90 -12.55
CA ASP A 51 1.71 11.81 -13.58
C ASP A 51 0.85 11.07 -14.61
N LYS A 52 1.22 9.86 -15.01
CA LYS A 52 0.38 9.01 -15.87
C LYS A 52 -0.97 8.71 -15.20
N LEU A 53 -0.96 8.31 -13.93
CA LEU A 53 -2.19 8.05 -13.18
C LEU A 53 -3.05 9.32 -13.00
N TYR A 54 -2.41 10.46 -12.77
CA TYR A 54 -3.11 11.75 -12.67
C TYR A 54 -3.83 12.13 -13.97
N ASN A 55 -3.22 11.84 -15.12
CA ASN A 55 -3.77 12.15 -16.44
C ASN A 55 -4.72 11.06 -16.99
N GLN A 56 -4.81 9.92 -16.31
CA GLN A 56 -5.68 8.81 -16.72
C GLN A 56 -7.16 9.21 -16.66
N LYS A 57 -7.94 8.65 -17.60
CA LYS A 57 -9.41 8.80 -17.63
C LYS A 57 -10.07 7.41 -17.61
N PRO A 58 -11.05 7.16 -16.72
CA PRO A 58 -11.49 8.04 -15.65
C PRO A 58 -10.37 8.37 -14.66
N LYS A 59 -10.50 9.52 -13.96
CA LYS A 59 -9.49 9.99 -13.02
C LYS A 59 -9.37 9.07 -11.80
N VAL A 60 -8.17 8.61 -11.51
CA VAL A 60 -7.89 7.66 -10.42
C VAL A 60 -7.12 8.29 -9.25
N THR A 61 -6.56 9.51 -9.43
CA THR A 61 -5.88 10.25 -8.37
C THR A 61 -5.94 11.75 -8.61
N ASN A 62 -5.90 12.54 -7.54
CA ASN A 62 -5.78 14.01 -7.58
C ASN A 62 -4.33 14.50 -7.41
N ALA A 63 -3.39 13.62 -7.09
CA ALA A 63 -1.99 13.95 -6.87
C ALA A 63 -1.17 13.81 -8.16
N LYS A 64 -0.39 14.83 -8.48
CA LYS A 64 0.65 14.80 -9.51
C LYS A 64 1.93 14.17 -8.99
N GLY A 65 2.92 13.95 -9.84
CA GLY A 65 4.25 13.53 -9.46
C GLY A 65 4.83 14.40 -8.34
N GLY A 66 5.33 13.75 -7.29
CA GLY A 66 5.84 14.42 -6.08
C GLY A 66 4.76 14.89 -5.08
N GLN A 67 3.48 14.65 -5.35
CA GLN A 67 2.36 15.05 -4.47
C GLN A 67 1.71 13.87 -3.75
N SER A 68 2.21 12.64 -3.96
CA SER A 68 1.71 11.44 -3.31
C SER A 68 2.76 10.90 -2.33
N ILE A 69 2.32 10.38 -1.20
CA ILE A 69 3.18 9.72 -0.20
C ILE A 69 3.84 8.47 -0.79
N HIS A 70 3.24 7.82 -1.80
CA HIS A 70 3.86 6.76 -2.60
C HIS A 70 5.15 7.18 -3.30
N ASN A 71 5.30 8.46 -3.68
CA ASN A 71 6.52 8.95 -4.33
C ASN A 71 7.74 8.93 -3.42
N TYR A 72 7.52 8.72 -2.13
CA TYR A 72 8.56 8.69 -1.10
C TYR A 72 8.71 7.31 -0.45
N GLY A 73 7.98 6.30 -0.94
CA GLY A 73 8.02 4.93 -0.43
C GLY A 73 7.41 4.77 0.98
N LEU A 74 6.50 5.65 1.38
CA LEU A 74 5.88 5.69 2.71
C LEU A 74 4.40 5.30 2.69
N ALA A 75 3.92 4.74 1.60
CA ALA A 75 2.55 4.28 1.41
C ALA A 75 2.50 2.97 0.65
N PHE A 76 1.40 2.26 0.78
CA PHE A 76 1.04 1.12 -0.06
C PHE A 76 -0.46 1.07 -0.32
N ASP A 77 -0.83 0.48 -1.46
CA ASP A 77 -2.21 0.12 -1.77
C ASP A 77 -2.37 -1.39 -1.71
N ILE A 78 -3.51 -1.87 -1.22
CA ILE A 78 -3.81 -3.30 -1.08
C ILE A 78 -4.81 -3.79 -2.12
N VAL A 79 -4.76 -5.09 -2.38
CA VAL A 79 -5.77 -5.88 -3.07
C VAL A 79 -5.81 -7.26 -2.43
N LEU A 80 -6.98 -7.88 -2.35
CA LEU A 80 -7.12 -9.27 -1.90
C LEU A 80 -7.19 -10.20 -3.09
N LEU A 81 -6.54 -11.33 -2.97
CA LEU A 81 -6.50 -12.39 -3.96
C LEU A 81 -7.24 -13.61 -3.44
N TYR A 82 -8.00 -14.26 -4.29
CA TYR A 82 -8.82 -15.41 -3.95
C TYR A 82 -8.50 -16.62 -4.82
N ASP A 83 -8.38 -17.77 -4.17
CA ASP A 83 -8.24 -19.09 -4.76
C ASP A 83 -9.63 -19.75 -4.75
N ASN A 84 -10.40 -19.52 -5.82
CA ASN A 84 -11.81 -19.86 -5.86
C ASN A 84 -12.08 -21.38 -5.99
N ASP A 85 -11.12 -22.12 -6.55
CA ASP A 85 -11.24 -23.58 -6.76
C ASP A 85 -10.33 -24.38 -5.82
N ASN A 86 -9.66 -23.71 -4.90
CA ASN A 86 -8.79 -24.30 -3.88
C ASN A 86 -7.64 -25.15 -4.47
N ASN A 87 -7.10 -24.72 -5.61
CA ASN A 87 -6.00 -25.40 -6.29
C ASN A 87 -4.61 -24.87 -5.90
N GLY A 88 -4.54 -23.84 -5.06
CA GLY A 88 -3.31 -23.16 -4.62
C GLY A 88 -2.88 -22.01 -5.51
N THR A 89 -3.63 -21.72 -6.58
CA THR A 89 -3.47 -20.51 -7.39
C THR A 89 -4.54 -19.47 -7.00
N PHE A 90 -4.28 -18.20 -7.26
CA PHE A 90 -5.15 -17.09 -6.87
C PHE A 90 -5.60 -16.37 -8.12
N GLU A 91 -6.76 -16.76 -8.66
CA GLU A 91 -7.27 -16.32 -9.98
C GLU A 91 -7.96 -14.97 -9.91
N GLU A 92 -8.56 -14.63 -8.76
CA GLU A 92 -9.35 -13.42 -8.60
C GLU A 92 -8.58 -12.38 -7.77
N ALA A 93 -8.52 -11.16 -8.30
CA ALA A 93 -8.09 -9.99 -7.53
C ALA A 93 -9.32 -9.11 -7.25
N SER A 94 -9.56 -8.77 -5.99
CA SER A 94 -10.77 -8.06 -5.59
C SER A 94 -10.51 -6.92 -4.62
N TYR A 95 -11.26 -5.83 -4.78
CA TYR A 95 -11.36 -4.69 -3.86
C TYR A 95 -12.66 -4.69 -3.07
N SER A 96 -13.35 -5.84 -3.02
CA SER A 96 -14.61 -5.97 -2.27
C SER A 96 -14.36 -5.77 -0.78
N GLN A 97 -15.10 -4.86 -0.17
CA GLN A 97 -15.02 -4.57 1.26
C GLN A 97 -16.01 -5.40 2.08
N ILE A 98 -16.81 -6.24 1.41
CA ILE A 98 -17.90 -7.02 2.03
C ILE A 98 -17.78 -8.53 1.81
N LYS A 99 -16.80 -8.97 1.00
CA LYS A 99 -16.58 -10.41 0.75
C LYS A 99 -15.98 -11.03 2.01
N ASP A 100 -16.59 -12.11 2.44
CA ASP A 100 -16.18 -13.00 3.52
C ASP A 100 -16.03 -14.40 2.88
N PHE A 101 -14.81 -14.72 2.46
CA PHE A 101 -14.54 -15.93 1.68
C PHE A 101 -14.40 -17.17 2.57
N ASP A 102 -13.79 -17.03 3.73
CA ASP A 102 -13.58 -18.12 4.67
C ASP A 102 -14.80 -18.36 5.60
N LYS A 103 -15.81 -17.46 5.52
CA LYS A 103 -17.10 -17.55 6.21
C LYS A 103 -16.98 -17.51 7.74
N ASP A 104 -16.06 -16.72 8.24
CA ASP A 104 -15.87 -16.50 9.67
C ASP A 104 -16.78 -15.40 10.25
N THR A 105 -17.61 -14.76 9.39
CA THR A 105 -18.54 -13.65 9.68
C THR A 105 -17.90 -12.25 9.69
N ILE A 106 -16.62 -12.14 9.39
CA ILE A 106 -15.92 -10.87 9.24
C ILE A 106 -15.49 -10.75 7.77
N ALA A 107 -15.74 -9.61 7.14
CA ALA A 107 -15.26 -9.42 5.77
C ALA A 107 -13.72 -9.40 5.72
N ASP A 108 -13.13 -10.16 4.81
CA ASP A 108 -11.67 -10.29 4.65
C ASP A 108 -10.94 -8.92 4.57
N TRP A 109 -11.57 -7.97 3.88
CA TRP A 109 -11.06 -6.59 3.78
C TRP A 109 -11.00 -5.89 5.14
N LYS A 110 -12.01 -6.11 5.98
CA LYS A 110 -12.10 -5.51 7.32
C LYS A 110 -11.02 -6.05 8.24
N GLU A 111 -10.74 -7.34 8.22
CA GLU A 111 -9.70 -7.96 9.01
C GLU A 111 -8.33 -7.32 8.75
N VAL A 112 -7.97 -7.17 7.46
CA VAL A 112 -6.72 -6.55 7.02
C VAL A 112 -6.68 -5.06 7.40
N THR A 113 -7.78 -4.34 7.16
CA THR A 113 -7.86 -2.90 7.45
C THR A 113 -7.74 -2.63 8.96
N ASP A 114 -8.47 -3.37 9.78
CA ASP A 114 -8.43 -3.23 11.24
C ASP A 114 -7.03 -3.56 11.77
N TYR A 115 -6.38 -4.57 11.22
CA TYR A 115 -5.01 -4.90 11.61
C TYR A 115 -4.04 -3.76 11.29
N PHE A 116 -4.01 -3.23 10.06
CA PHE A 116 -3.13 -2.12 9.71
C PHE A 116 -3.39 -0.87 10.54
N LYS A 117 -4.65 -0.53 10.78
CA LYS A 117 -5.01 0.60 11.67
C LYS A 117 -4.52 0.37 13.09
N SER A 118 -4.60 -0.85 13.63
CA SER A 118 -4.06 -1.19 14.95
C SER A 118 -2.53 -1.07 15.05
N GLN A 119 -1.82 -1.19 13.91
CA GLN A 119 -0.37 -0.99 13.80
C GLN A 119 0.02 0.49 13.54
N GLY A 120 -0.95 1.40 13.56
CA GLY A 120 -0.74 2.84 13.42
C GLY A 120 -0.66 3.34 11.97
N TRP A 121 -1.08 2.54 10.99
CA TRP A 121 -1.22 3.01 9.62
C TRP A 121 -2.44 3.90 9.46
N GLU A 122 -2.27 5.04 8.79
CA GLU A 122 -3.38 5.85 8.31
C GLU A 122 -4.02 5.15 7.12
N CYS A 123 -5.37 5.06 7.12
CA CYS A 123 -6.14 4.43 6.04
C CYS A 123 -6.89 5.49 5.25
N GLY A 124 -6.79 5.46 3.93
CA GLY A 124 -7.51 6.37 3.03
C GLY A 124 -9.03 6.21 3.06
N ALA A 125 -9.54 5.09 3.59
CA ALA A 125 -10.98 4.91 3.83
C ALA A 125 -11.53 5.90 4.87
N ASP A 126 -10.70 6.41 5.79
CA ASP A 126 -11.10 7.34 6.84
C ASP A 126 -11.03 8.82 6.40
N TRP A 127 -10.57 9.10 5.19
CA TRP A 127 -10.44 10.46 4.69
C TRP A 127 -11.81 11.09 4.39
N LYS A 128 -11.96 12.37 4.74
CA LYS A 128 -13.20 13.10 4.46
C LYS A 128 -13.33 13.53 3.00
N LYS A 129 -12.20 13.67 2.30
CA LYS A 129 -12.14 14.06 0.90
C LYS A 129 -11.31 13.02 0.16
N PHE A 130 -11.78 12.60 -1.01
CA PHE A 130 -11.15 11.59 -1.82
C PHE A 130 -10.89 10.29 -1.04
N ILE A 131 -11.98 9.63 -0.63
CA ILE A 131 -11.95 8.35 0.08
C ILE A 131 -11.26 7.30 -0.79
N ASP A 132 -10.22 6.67 -0.25
CA ASP A 132 -9.36 5.70 -0.95
C ASP A 132 -9.13 4.45 -0.08
N PRO A 133 -10.09 3.51 -0.05
CA PRO A 133 -10.03 2.36 0.85
C PRO A 133 -8.78 1.47 0.71
N PRO A 134 -8.19 1.28 -0.50
CA PRO A 134 -6.98 0.49 -0.63
C PRO A 134 -5.72 1.12 -0.04
N HIS A 135 -5.72 2.45 0.15
CA HIS A 135 -4.54 3.23 0.51
C HIS A 135 -4.21 3.18 2.01
N PHE A 136 -2.94 2.91 2.31
CA PHE A 136 -2.36 3.01 3.65
C PHE A 136 -1.05 3.77 3.60
N GLN A 137 -0.81 4.65 4.60
CA GLN A 137 0.45 5.40 4.71
C GLN A 137 0.95 5.48 6.14
N TYR A 138 2.28 5.63 6.26
CA TYR A 138 2.97 5.89 7.52
C TYR A 138 4.06 6.93 7.25
N ASP A 139 3.68 8.21 7.31
CA ASP A 139 4.47 9.33 6.84
C ASP A 139 5.37 9.97 7.89
N TYR A 140 5.41 9.41 9.11
CA TYR A 140 6.16 9.94 10.25
C TYR A 140 5.80 11.39 10.60
N GLY A 141 4.60 11.84 10.27
CA GLY A 141 4.13 13.22 10.48
C GLY A 141 4.60 14.22 9.41
N PHE A 142 5.19 13.75 8.31
CA PHE A 142 5.60 14.61 7.21
C PHE A 142 4.56 14.61 6.09
N ASP A 143 4.06 15.78 5.73
CA ASP A 143 3.25 15.95 4.53
C ASP A 143 4.12 15.84 3.24
N TRP A 144 3.46 15.61 2.10
CA TRP A 144 4.15 15.49 0.83
C TRP A 144 4.97 16.74 0.44
N LYS A 145 4.55 17.94 0.88
CA LYS A 145 5.26 19.19 0.60
C LYS A 145 6.61 19.23 1.30
N THR A 146 6.62 18.82 2.57
CA THR A 146 7.84 18.71 3.37
C THR A 146 8.78 17.64 2.80
N LEU A 147 8.24 16.46 2.43
CA LEU A 147 9.02 15.39 1.83
C LEU A 147 9.61 15.83 0.48
N LYS A 148 8.80 16.48 -0.37
CA LYS A 148 9.27 17.05 -1.63
C LYS A 148 10.38 18.08 -1.42
N ALA A 149 10.19 19.02 -0.50
CA ALA A 149 11.20 20.04 -0.20
C ALA A 149 12.54 19.45 0.26
N ARG A 150 12.53 18.31 0.98
CA ARG A 150 13.77 17.60 1.34
C ARG A 150 14.48 17.04 0.11
N VAL A 151 13.72 16.39 -0.79
CA VAL A 151 14.28 15.89 -2.05
C VAL A 151 14.85 17.02 -2.89
N ASP A 152 14.11 18.11 -3.08
CA ASP A 152 14.52 19.28 -3.86
C ASP A 152 15.80 19.96 -3.29
N LYS A 153 15.99 19.88 -1.97
CA LYS A 153 17.20 20.40 -1.29
C LYS A 153 18.37 19.39 -1.23
N GLY A 154 18.23 18.21 -1.81
CA GLY A 154 19.26 17.17 -1.75
C GLY A 154 19.43 16.51 -0.36
N ILE A 155 18.44 16.65 0.54
CA ILE A 155 18.39 15.94 1.83
C ILE A 155 17.81 14.55 1.58
N ILE A 156 18.64 13.66 1.03
CA ILE A 156 18.23 12.39 0.45
C ILE A 156 19.09 11.22 0.88
N ILE A 157 18.55 10.02 0.69
CA ILE A 157 19.27 8.74 0.63
C ILE A 157 18.92 8.07 -0.69
N THR A 158 19.84 7.33 -1.28
CA THR A 158 19.61 6.57 -2.52
C THR A 158 19.95 5.11 -2.29
N GLU A 159 19.00 4.23 -2.57
CA GLU A 159 19.19 2.77 -2.54
C GLU A 159 18.51 2.13 -3.75
N ASN A 160 19.20 1.18 -4.39
CA ASN A 160 18.67 0.41 -5.53
C ASN A 160 18.12 1.30 -6.67
N GLY A 161 18.74 2.47 -6.89
CA GLY A 161 18.33 3.43 -7.92
C GLY A 161 17.10 4.27 -7.55
N ILE A 162 16.54 4.12 -6.36
CA ILE A 162 15.44 4.94 -5.86
C ILE A 162 15.96 5.98 -4.87
N THR A 163 15.52 7.21 -5.05
CA THR A 163 15.87 8.33 -4.17
C THR A 163 14.72 8.62 -3.20
N TYR A 164 15.04 8.65 -1.91
CA TYR A 164 14.10 8.93 -0.84
C TYR A 164 14.52 10.20 -0.08
N PRO A 165 13.55 10.96 0.48
CA PRO A 165 13.89 12.01 1.43
C PRO A 165 14.51 11.40 2.68
N LYS A 166 15.53 12.00 3.25
CA LYS A 166 16.05 11.60 4.56
C LYS A 166 15.08 12.07 5.66
N ILE A 167 14.53 11.15 6.46
CA ILE A 167 13.56 11.38 7.53
C ILE A 167 14.01 10.77 8.84
#